data_f6e5d4ee7d8872667b6d736cb686077e
#
_entry.id   f6e5d4ee7d8872667b6d736cb686077e
#
_cell.length_a   1.000
_cell.length_b   1.000
_cell.length_c   1.000
_cell.angle_alpha   90.00
_cell.angle_beta   90.00
_cell.angle_gamma   90.00
#
_symmetry.space_group_name_H-M   'P 1'
#
loop_
_entity.id
_entity.type
_entity.pdbx_description
1 polymer ?
#
loop_
_entity_poly.entity_id
_entity_poly.type
_entity_poly.pdbx_seq_one_letter_code
_entity_poly.pdbx_strand_id
1 'polypeptide(L)'
;MQVMTVLGPIAPEELGVTQTHEHLVLNLKRASHRLDALQNNESLIVEEVSMFRAAGGRTVVDLTNNGMGRDPLAMRRIAEATGLHVVAGCGWYRQQLYDERVDRTPTNELAAEMVRELTVGIDGTDIRAGIIGEIGAEEDYLTAAEERVFRAAARAHK
;
A
#
# COMPACT_ATOMS: atom_id res chain seq x y z
N MET A 1 -12.72 16.86 6.42
CA MET A 1 -12.18 15.55 6.03
C MET A 1 -10.75 15.74 5.57
N GLN A 2 -9.84 14.80 5.78
CA GLN A 2 -8.44 14.89 5.32
C GLN A 2 -8.07 13.59 4.63
N VAL A 3 -7.13 13.64 3.69
CA VAL A 3 -6.52 12.48 3.06
C VAL A 3 -5.11 12.31 3.63
N MET A 4 -4.79 11.13 4.14
CA MET A 4 -3.47 10.84 4.68
C MET A 4 -2.51 10.46 3.55
N THR A 5 -1.38 11.17 3.47
CA THR A 5 -0.27 10.86 2.57
C THR A 5 0.97 10.48 3.37
N VAL A 6 1.99 9.97 2.71
CA VAL A 6 3.28 9.62 3.35
C VAL A 6 4.02 10.84 3.93
N LEU A 7 3.65 12.05 3.51
CA LEU A 7 4.18 13.32 4.02
C LEU A 7 3.25 13.99 5.05
N GLY A 8 2.14 13.35 5.40
CA GLY A 8 1.13 13.89 6.31
C GLY A 8 -0.21 14.16 5.64
N PRO A 9 -1.18 14.70 6.40
CA PRO A 9 -2.53 14.91 5.90
C PRO A 9 -2.60 16.11 4.96
N ILE A 10 -3.44 15.99 3.91
CA ILE A 10 -3.78 17.06 2.96
C ILE A 10 -5.30 17.26 2.90
N ALA A 11 -5.75 18.38 2.37
CA ALA A 11 -7.16 18.60 2.06
C ALA A 11 -7.56 17.78 0.81
N PRO A 12 -8.81 17.28 0.71
CA PRO A 12 -9.25 16.50 -0.46
C PRO A 12 -9.09 17.24 -1.79
N GLU A 13 -9.20 18.56 -1.77
CA GLU A 13 -9.07 19.44 -2.93
C GLU A 13 -7.64 19.47 -3.49
N GLU A 14 -6.64 19.07 -2.68
CA GLU A 14 -5.23 19.02 -3.07
C GLU A 14 -4.87 17.75 -3.85
N LEU A 15 -5.75 16.72 -3.85
CA LEU A 15 -5.52 15.45 -4.58
C LEU A 15 -5.28 15.69 -6.08
N GLY A 16 -6.04 16.56 -6.71
CA GLY A 16 -5.91 16.83 -8.15
C GLY A 16 -6.07 15.58 -9.02
N VAL A 17 -5.36 15.54 -10.15
CA VAL A 17 -5.34 14.35 -11.03
C VAL A 17 -4.62 13.20 -10.31
N THR A 18 -5.34 12.12 -10.08
CA THR A 18 -4.92 11.01 -9.22
C THR A 18 -4.79 9.71 -10.01
N GLN A 19 -3.62 9.08 -9.93
CA GLN A 19 -3.43 7.68 -10.28
C GLN A 19 -3.90 6.84 -9.10
N THR A 20 -5.03 6.17 -9.26
CA THR A 20 -5.78 5.56 -8.16
C THR A 20 -5.32 4.17 -7.76
N HIS A 21 -4.44 3.54 -8.55
CA HIS A 21 -3.86 2.24 -8.27
C HIS A 21 -2.46 2.17 -8.89
N GLU A 22 -1.45 2.10 -8.05
CA GLU A 22 -0.05 2.00 -8.46
C GLU A 22 0.76 1.21 -7.43
N HIS A 23 1.96 0.79 -7.86
CA HIS A 23 2.96 0.13 -7.03
C HIS A 23 4.32 0.78 -7.29
N LEU A 24 4.73 1.71 -6.45
CA LEU A 24 6.01 2.43 -6.62
C LEU A 24 7.20 1.52 -6.34
N VAL A 25 7.16 0.81 -5.21
CA VAL A 25 8.16 -0.20 -4.85
C VAL A 25 7.44 -1.53 -4.67
N LEU A 26 7.83 -2.55 -5.44
CA LEU A 26 7.11 -3.80 -5.51
C LEU A 26 8.06 -5.01 -5.52
N ASN A 27 7.70 -6.07 -4.81
CA ASN A 27 8.39 -7.35 -4.86
C ASN A 27 7.40 -8.53 -4.87
N LEU A 28 7.09 -9.02 -6.07
CA LEU A 28 6.23 -10.18 -6.26
C LEU A 28 7.00 -11.48 -6.58
N LYS A 29 8.29 -11.53 -6.29
CA LYS A 29 9.11 -12.73 -6.55
C LYS A 29 8.57 -14.00 -5.90
N ARG A 30 7.93 -13.89 -4.73
CA ARG A 30 7.34 -15.05 -4.04
C ARG A 30 6.18 -15.67 -4.82
N ALA A 31 5.39 -14.85 -5.50
CA ALA A 31 4.22 -15.31 -6.26
C ALA A 31 4.57 -15.66 -7.72
N SER A 32 5.40 -14.86 -8.37
CA SER A 32 5.68 -15.00 -9.80
C SER A 32 6.91 -15.85 -10.12
N HIS A 33 7.83 -16.00 -9.17
CA HIS A 33 9.17 -16.61 -9.36
C HIS A 33 10.01 -15.95 -10.47
N ARG A 34 9.70 -14.72 -10.86
CA ARG A 34 10.35 -13.96 -11.94
C ARG A 34 11.19 -12.82 -11.38
N LEU A 35 12.32 -12.53 -12.05
CA LEU A 35 13.21 -11.43 -11.64
C LEU A 35 12.63 -10.04 -11.98
N ASP A 36 11.87 -9.95 -13.06
CA ASP A 36 11.18 -8.72 -13.48
C ASP A 36 9.94 -8.38 -12.63
N ALA A 37 9.61 -9.23 -11.65
CA ALA A 37 8.62 -8.94 -10.62
C ALA A 37 9.21 -8.20 -9.40
N LEU A 38 10.40 -7.62 -9.55
CA LEU A 38 11.03 -6.75 -8.56
C LEU A 38 11.19 -5.34 -9.14
N GLN A 39 10.52 -4.37 -8.54
CA GLN A 39 10.64 -2.95 -8.83
C GLN A 39 11.15 -2.24 -7.57
N ASN A 40 12.45 -1.94 -7.54
CA ASN A 40 13.10 -1.31 -6.39
C ASN A 40 14.24 -0.35 -6.79
N ASN A 41 14.32 0.03 -8.06
CA ASN A 41 15.26 1.06 -8.50
C ASN A 41 14.62 2.44 -8.29
N GLU A 42 14.86 3.04 -7.13
CA GLU A 42 14.24 4.28 -6.69
C GLU A 42 14.50 5.45 -7.67
N SER A 43 15.69 5.54 -8.25
CA SER A 43 16.02 6.60 -9.22
C SER A 43 15.17 6.49 -10.48
N LEU A 44 15.00 5.28 -11.02
CA LEU A 44 14.16 5.04 -12.19
C LEU A 44 12.68 5.31 -11.88
N ILE A 45 12.20 4.92 -10.68
CA ILE A 45 10.85 5.20 -10.24
C ILE A 45 10.60 6.72 -10.18
N VAL A 46 11.54 7.49 -9.61
CA VAL A 46 11.46 8.95 -9.56
C VAL A 46 11.39 9.55 -10.96
N GLU A 47 12.20 9.07 -11.92
CA GLU A 47 12.14 9.53 -13.31
C GLU A 47 10.77 9.28 -13.94
N GLU A 48 10.23 8.07 -13.78
CA GLU A 48 8.94 7.65 -14.35
C GLU A 48 7.76 8.45 -13.77
N VAL A 49 7.65 8.55 -12.44
CA VAL A 49 6.54 9.30 -11.84
C VAL A 49 6.69 10.82 -12.00
N SER A 50 7.90 11.32 -12.28
CA SER A 50 8.10 12.71 -12.66
C SER A 50 7.46 13.04 -14.02
N MET A 51 7.40 12.07 -14.95
CA MET A 51 6.65 12.24 -16.20
C MET A 51 5.15 12.38 -15.94
N PHE A 52 4.59 11.59 -15.02
CA PHE A 52 3.20 11.75 -14.58
C PHE A 52 2.97 13.13 -13.96
N ARG A 53 3.90 13.59 -13.11
CA ARG A 53 3.84 14.92 -12.49
C ARG A 53 3.89 16.04 -13.55
N ALA A 54 4.78 15.93 -14.55
CA ALA A 54 4.90 16.89 -15.65
C ALA A 54 3.64 16.94 -16.55
N ALA A 55 2.95 15.81 -16.71
CA ALA A 55 1.68 15.71 -17.42
C ALA A 55 0.47 16.27 -16.65
N GLY A 56 0.67 16.79 -15.43
CA GLY A 56 -0.38 17.38 -14.61
C GLY A 56 -0.87 16.49 -13.47
N GLY A 57 -0.28 15.31 -13.29
CA GLY A 57 -0.53 14.42 -12.17
C GLY A 57 -0.20 15.07 -10.82
N ARG A 58 -0.95 14.72 -9.79
CA ARG A 58 -0.79 15.27 -8.45
C ARG A 58 -0.66 14.22 -7.37
N THR A 59 -1.41 13.13 -7.47
CA THR A 59 -1.48 12.11 -6.42
C THR A 59 -1.32 10.72 -7.01
N VAL A 60 -0.60 9.87 -6.29
CA VAL A 60 -0.48 8.44 -6.54
C VAL A 60 -1.00 7.70 -5.33
N VAL A 61 -1.91 6.74 -5.53
CA VAL A 61 -2.35 5.80 -4.50
C VAL A 61 -1.55 4.52 -4.69
N ASP A 62 -0.59 4.29 -3.81
CA ASP A 62 0.24 3.08 -3.81
C ASP A 62 -0.44 2.00 -2.99
N LEU A 63 -0.89 0.95 -3.66
CA LEU A 63 -1.59 -0.18 -3.04
C LEU A 63 -0.65 -1.35 -2.68
N THR A 64 0.66 -1.14 -2.72
CA THR A 64 1.63 -2.11 -2.22
C THR A 64 1.48 -2.26 -0.71
N ASN A 65 1.08 -3.44 -0.28
CA ASN A 65 0.81 -3.72 1.12
C ASN A 65 1.72 -4.84 1.68
N ASN A 66 1.35 -5.42 2.81
CA ASN A 66 2.11 -6.48 3.47
C ASN A 66 2.34 -7.69 2.55
N GLY A 67 3.59 -8.14 2.44
CA GLY A 67 4.00 -9.27 1.61
C GLY A 67 4.34 -8.92 0.15
N MET A 68 4.07 -7.70 -0.30
CA MET A 68 4.35 -7.22 -1.64
C MET A 68 5.64 -6.38 -1.74
N GLY A 69 6.41 -6.26 -0.66
CA GLY A 69 7.65 -5.49 -0.64
C GLY A 69 7.44 -3.99 -0.40
N ARG A 70 6.35 -3.62 0.25
CA ARG A 70 6.06 -2.24 0.66
C ARG A 70 7.26 -1.61 1.39
N ASP A 71 7.66 -0.41 0.97
CA ASP A 71 8.71 0.39 1.60
C ASP A 71 8.21 1.83 1.84
N PRO A 72 7.67 2.12 3.04
CA PRO A 72 7.13 3.45 3.34
C PRO A 72 8.19 4.55 3.33
N LEU A 73 9.45 4.24 3.65
CA LEU A 73 10.53 5.22 3.61
C LEU A 73 10.92 5.56 2.17
N ALA A 74 10.95 4.59 1.26
CA ALA A 74 11.15 4.85 -0.17
C ALA A 74 9.99 5.67 -0.75
N MET A 75 8.72 5.35 -0.42
CA MET A 75 7.56 6.14 -0.83
C MET A 75 7.68 7.61 -0.38
N ARG A 76 8.15 7.85 0.86
CA ARG A 76 8.42 9.21 1.37
C ARG A 76 9.48 9.93 0.54
N ARG A 77 10.63 9.29 0.29
CA ARG A 77 11.70 9.89 -0.53
C ARG A 77 11.25 10.19 -1.96
N ILE A 78 10.47 9.29 -2.58
CA ILE A 78 9.90 9.50 -3.91
C ILE A 78 8.94 10.69 -3.90
N ALA A 79 8.05 10.79 -2.90
CA ALA A 79 7.14 11.92 -2.74
C ALA A 79 7.88 13.25 -2.59
N GLU A 80 8.93 13.29 -1.76
CA GLU A 80 9.79 14.47 -1.56
C GLU A 80 10.52 14.89 -2.85
N ALA A 81 11.05 13.92 -3.59
CA ALA A 81 11.81 14.18 -4.83
C ALA A 81 10.91 14.68 -5.97
N THR A 82 9.66 14.25 -6.04
CA THR A 82 8.76 14.53 -7.18
C THR A 82 7.71 15.61 -6.90
N GLY A 83 7.46 15.89 -5.62
CA GLY A 83 6.37 16.78 -5.19
C GLY A 83 4.98 16.20 -5.44
N LEU A 84 4.87 14.87 -5.61
CA LEU A 84 3.60 14.16 -5.66
C LEU A 84 3.08 13.85 -4.26
N HIS A 85 1.78 13.86 -4.09
CA HIS A 85 1.15 13.23 -2.94
C HIS A 85 1.14 11.71 -3.14
N VAL A 86 1.66 10.96 -2.18
CA VAL A 86 1.61 9.50 -2.20
C VAL A 86 0.74 9.02 -1.04
N VAL A 87 -0.32 8.28 -1.35
CA VAL A 87 -1.19 7.63 -0.37
C VAL A 87 -0.78 6.18 -0.26
N ALA A 88 -0.33 5.74 0.91
CA ALA A 88 0.11 4.36 1.12
C ALA A 88 -1.04 3.45 1.52
N GLY A 89 -1.03 2.21 1.02
CA GLY A 89 -1.97 1.15 1.39
C GLY A 89 -1.56 0.36 2.63
N CYS A 90 -2.55 -0.30 3.28
CA CYS A 90 -2.33 -1.26 4.35
C CYS A 90 -3.19 -2.52 4.17
N GLY A 91 -2.82 -3.59 4.88
CA GLY A 91 -3.50 -4.87 4.79
C GLY A 91 -2.70 -5.92 4.02
N TRP A 92 -3.38 -6.92 3.46
CA TRP A 92 -2.76 -8.06 2.75
C TRP A 92 -3.56 -8.37 1.49
N TYR A 93 -2.88 -8.58 0.36
CA TYR A 93 -3.51 -8.82 -0.94
C TYR A 93 -4.10 -10.22 -1.05
N ARG A 94 -3.32 -11.23 -1.46
CA ARG A 94 -3.75 -12.62 -1.65
C ARG A 94 -2.88 -13.59 -0.85
N GLN A 95 -3.41 -14.78 -0.54
CA GLN A 95 -2.76 -15.76 0.34
C GLN A 95 -1.33 -16.12 -0.09
N GLN A 96 -1.06 -16.25 -1.38
CA GLN A 96 0.29 -16.59 -1.88
C GLN A 96 1.36 -15.54 -1.54
N LEU A 97 0.95 -14.32 -1.18
CA LEU A 97 1.83 -13.23 -0.76
C LEU A 97 1.86 -13.03 0.76
N TYR A 98 0.98 -13.71 1.50
CA TYR A 98 0.94 -13.59 2.95
C TYR A 98 2.22 -14.13 3.62
N ASP A 99 2.62 -13.51 4.71
CA ASP A 99 3.54 -14.14 5.64
C ASP A 99 2.84 -15.26 6.42
N GLU A 100 3.61 -16.21 6.93
CA GLU A 100 3.07 -17.41 7.62
C GLU A 100 2.22 -17.09 8.86
N ARG A 101 2.40 -15.90 9.44
CA ARG A 101 1.65 -15.50 10.64
C ARG A 101 0.19 -15.21 10.34
N VAL A 102 -0.16 -14.77 9.12
CA VAL A 102 -1.55 -14.43 8.75
C VAL A 102 -2.47 -15.63 8.93
N ASP A 103 -1.99 -16.85 8.60
CA ASP A 103 -2.76 -18.07 8.75
C ASP A 103 -3.11 -18.39 10.22
N ARG A 104 -2.32 -17.89 11.16
CA ARG A 104 -2.45 -18.17 12.60
C ARG A 104 -2.97 -16.97 13.40
N THR A 105 -2.98 -15.78 12.80
CA THR A 105 -3.39 -14.55 13.48
C THR A 105 -4.91 -14.40 13.47
N PRO A 106 -5.53 -14.16 14.64
CA PRO A 106 -6.96 -13.91 14.72
C PRO A 106 -7.40 -12.67 13.95
N THR A 107 -8.61 -12.69 13.40
CA THR A 107 -9.19 -11.57 12.62
C THR A 107 -9.11 -10.22 13.35
N ASN A 108 -9.33 -10.20 14.67
CA ASN A 108 -9.29 -8.94 15.43
C ASN A 108 -7.86 -8.37 15.55
N GLU A 109 -6.85 -9.22 15.61
CA GLU A 109 -5.46 -8.79 15.66
C GLU A 109 -5.01 -8.25 14.29
N LEU A 110 -5.40 -8.90 13.19
CA LEU A 110 -5.18 -8.38 11.83
C LEU A 110 -5.89 -7.02 11.65
N ALA A 111 -7.12 -6.87 12.12
CA ALA A 111 -7.82 -5.60 12.09
C ALA A 111 -7.11 -4.52 12.93
N ALA A 112 -6.67 -4.86 14.13
CA ALA A 112 -5.93 -3.94 14.99
C ALA A 112 -4.60 -3.50 14.37
N GLU A 113 -3.94 -4.37 13.60
CA GLU A 113 -2.74 -4.01 12.85
C GLU A 113 -3.05 -2.99 11.76
N MET A 114 -4.08 -3.20 10.94
CA MET A 114 -4.51 -2.22 9.94
C MET A 114 -4.88 -0.87 10.59
N VAL A 115 -5.60 -0.88 11.70
CA VAL A 115 -5.94 0.34 12.46
C VAL A 115 -4.67 1.05 12.95
N ARG A 116 -3.69 0.31 13.45
CA ARG A 116 -2.41 0.88 13.88
C ARG A 116 -1.65 1.52 12.70
N GLU A 117 -1.62 0.88 11.53
CA GLU A 117 -0.99 1.44 10.33
C GLU A 117 -1.69 2.71 9.84
N LEU A 118 -3.01 2.80 9.97
CA LEU A 118 -3.80 3.99 9.63
C LEU A 118 -3.65 5.14 10.64
N THR A 119 -3.39 4.83 11.92
CA THR A 119 -3.47 5.83 13.01
C THR A 119 -2.13 6.16 13.64
N VAL A 120 -1.17 5.24 13.62
CA VAL A 120 0.15 5.38 14.26
C VAL A 120 1.25 5.40 13.21
N GLY A 121 1.40 4.31 12.44
CA GLY A 121 2.41 4.21 11.39
C GLY A 121 2.63 2.78 10.89
N ILE A 122 3.15 2.69 9.67
CA ILE A 122 3.49 1.48 8.93
C ILE A 122 4.88 0.99 9.36
N ASP A 123 5.02 -0.30 9.64
CA ASP A 123 6.31 -1.00 9.83
C ASP A 123 7.25 -0.30 10.84
N GLY A 124 6.69 0.27 11.90
CA GLY A 124 7.45 0.96 12.95
C GLY A 124 7.92 2.38 12.59
N THR A 125 7.50 2.91 11.44
CA THR A 125 7.72 4.31 11.06
C THR A 125 6.60 5.20 11.59
N ASP A 126 6.73 6.52 11.39
CA ASP A 126 5.68 7.52 11.62
C ASP A 126 4.79 7.76 10.39
N ILE A 127 5.06 7.05 9.28
CA ILE A 127 4.29 7.14 8.05
C ILE A 127 3.01 6.34 8.19
N ARG A 128 1.86 7.00 8.06
CA ARG A 128 0.56 6.35 8.17
C ARG A 128 0.00 5.93 6.82
N ALA A 129 -0.70 4.82 6.79
CA ALA A 129 -1.51 4.46 5.64
C ALA A 129 -2.69 5.42 5.47
N GLY A 130 -3.10 5.65 4.23
CA GLY A 130 -4.27 6.46 3.89
C GLY A 130 -5.45 5.65 3.36
N ILE A 131 -5.23 4.36 3.06
CA ILE A 131 -6.26 3.46 2.52
C ILE A 131 -6.03 2.03 3.01
N ILE A 132 -7.11 1.28 3.19
CA ILE A 132 -7.07 -0.17 3.38
C ILE A 132 -7.13 -0.82 1.99
N GLY A 133 -6.08 -1.53 1.61
CA GLY A 133 -6.01 -2.21 0.32
C GLY A 133 -4.61 -2.10 -0.32
N GLU A 134 -4.43 -2.88 -1.38
CA GLU A 134 -5.48 -3.74 -2.00
C GLU A 134 -5.74 -5.00 -1.16
N ILE A 135 -6.99 -5.43 -1.11
CA ILE A 135 -7.41 -6.70 -0.51
C ILE A 135 -7.99 -7.55 -1.64
N GLY A 136 -7.41 -8.70 -1.88
CA GLY A 136 -7.79 -9.58 -2.97
C GLY A 136 -8.01 -11.02 -2.55
N ALA A 137 -8.44 -11.83 -3.49
CA ALA A 137 -8.67 -13.25 -3.33
C ALA A 137 -8.10 -14.03 -4.53
N GLU A 138 -7.93 -15.33 -4.37
CA GLU A 138 -7.64 -16.22 -5.48
C GLU A 138 -8.76 -16.17 -6.54
N GLU A 139 -8.43 -16.58 -7.75
CA GLU A 139 -9.29 -16.36 -8.91
C GLU A 139 -10.64 -17.11 -8.82
N ASP A 140 -10.61 -18.37 -8.40
CA ASP A 140 -11.78 -19.24 -8.45
C ASP A 140 -12.45 -19.50 -7.09
N TYR A 141 -11.82 -19.11 -5.99
CA TYR A 141 -12.31 -19.39 -4.64
C TYR A 141 -11.72 -18.43 -3.60
N LEU A 142 -12.40 -18.33 -2.48
CA LEU A 142 -11.93 -17.60 -1.31
C LEU A 142 -11.34 -18.58 -0.30
N THR A 143 -10.08 -18.42 0.04
CA THR A 143 -9.44 -19.25 1.07
C THR A 143 -9.88 -18.82 2.48
N ALA A 144 -9.71 -19.69 3.47
CA ALA A 144 -10.01 -19.33 4.86
C ALA A 144 -9.14 -18.19 5.40
N ALA A 145 -7.89 -18.06 4.91
CA ALA A 145 -7.00 -16.97 5.27
C ALA A 145 -7.47 -15.64 4.64
N GLU A 146 -7.85 -15.67 3.36
CA GLU A 146 -8.39 -14.50 2.66
C GLU A 146 -9.71 -14.03 3.27
N GLU A 147 -10.65 -14.94 3.56
CA GLU A 147 -11.87 -14.60 4.29
C GLU A 147 -11.58 -13.87 5.61
N ARG A 148 -10.56 -14.34 6.33
CA ARG A 148 -10.12 -13.72 7.59
C ARG A 148 -9.59 -12.30 7.36
N VAL A 149 -8.79 -12.09 6.30
CA VAL A 149 -8.27 -10.75 5.92
C VAL A 149 -9.40 -9.83 5.48
N PHE A 150 -10.34 -10.28 4.64
CA PHE A 150 -11.54 -9.50 4.28
C PHE A 150 -12.34 -9.07 5.50
N ARG A 151 -12.57 -9.99 6.45
CA ARG A 151 -13.26 -9.67 7.71
C ARG A 151 -12.48 -8.69 8.58
N ALA A 152 -11.14 -8.78 8.58
CA ALA A 152 -10.27 -7.85 9.29
C ALA A 152 -10.34 -6.45 8.68
N ALA A 153 -10.25 -6.35 7.35
CA ALA A 153 -10.38 -5.08 6.63
C ALA A 153 -11.73 -4.41 6.88
N ALA A 154 -12.82 -5.18 6.83
CA ALA A 154 -14.16 -4.68 7.14
C ALA A 154 -14.32 -4.20 8.59
N ARG A 155 -13.60 -4.78 9.55
CA ARG A 155 -13.57 -4.30 10.96
C ARG A 155 -12.73 -3.04 11.13
N ALA A 156 -11.57 -2.99 10.47
CA ALA A 156 -10.68 -1.84 10.52
C ALA A 156 -11.29 -0.59 9.87
N HIS A 157 -12.18 -0.77 8.90
CA HIS A 157 -12.88 0.32 8.21
C HIS A 157 -13.94 1.01 9.09
N LYS A 158 -14.50 0.34 10.10
CA LYS A 158 -15.54 0.88 11.00
C LYS A 158 -14.97 1.82 12.05
#